data_132ff6b84766ce6b09e1c7ef045d095c
#
_entry.id   132ff6b84766ce6b09e1c7ef045d095c
#
_cell.length_a   1.000
_cell.length_b   1.000
_cell.length_c   1.000
_cell.angle_alpha   90.00
_cell.angle_beta   90.00
_cell.angle_gamma   90.00
#
_symmetry.space_group_name_H-M   'P 1'
#
loop_
_entity.id
_entity.type
_entity.pdbx_description
1 polymer ?
#
loop_
_entity_poly.entity_id
_entity_poly.type
_entity_poly.pdbx_seq_one_letter_code
_entity_poly.pdbx_strand_id
1 'polypeptide(L)'
;MAAEFIYTCYKLARFYPPDRTVLENISLSFYPGAKIGVLGSNGSGKSSLLKIMAGLDDGFTGEARLTPGFSVGLLEQEPKLDPAKNVLENVMEGVAPIRDLLAEYEKVTAMWGEPDADFDKVGALQAQLESKINAVDAWSLERNVEIAMDALRCPPNESDVTKLSGGERRRVALCRLLLSRP
;
A
#
# COMPACT_ATOMS: atom_id res chain seq x y z
N MET A 1 4.13 -30.17 0.40
CA MET A 1 4.43 -28.83 0.95
C MET A 1 3.21 -28.42 1.76
N ALA A 2 3.36 -28.04 3.03
CA ALA A 2 2.25 -27.50 3.81
C ALA A 2 1.80 -26.19 3.16
N ALA A 3 0.49 -25.99 3.02
CA ALA A 3 -0.06 -24.75 2.50
C ALA A 3 0.30 -23.61 3.45
N GLU A 4 1.07 -22.65 2.97
CA GLU A 4 1.51 -21.52 3.78
C GLU A 4 0.42 -20.45 3.75
N PHE A 5 -0.14 -20.16 4.92
CA PHE A 5 -1.13 -19.10 5.05
C PHE A 5 -0.45 -17.73 4.99
N ILE A 6 -1.04 -16.79 4.29
CA ILE A 6 -0.56 -15.40 4.23
C ILE A 6 -0.95 -14.60 5.47
N TYR A 7 -2.08 -14.93 6.08
CA TYR A 7 -2.56 -14.31 7.31
C TYR A 7 -3.29 -15.32 8.19
N THR A 8 -3.12 -15.22 9.51
CA THR A 8 -3.79 -16.11 10.47
C THR A 8 -4.33 -15.30 11.64
N CYS A 9 -5.61 -15.51 11.95
CA CYS A 9 -6.24 -15.10 13.20
C CYS A 9 -6.49 -16.34 14.05
N TYR A 10 -6.18 -16.30 15.35
CA TYR A 10 -6.45 -17.38 16.28
C TYR A 10 -7.08 -16.86 17.57
N LYS A 11 -8.29 -17.33 17.86
CA LYS A 11 -9.09 -16.91 19.01
C LYS A 11 -9.16 -15.38 19.15
N LEU A 12 -9.21 -14.68 18.03
CA LEU A 12 -9.26 -13.25 17.99
C LEU A 12 -10.56 -12.73 18.60
N ALA A 13 -10.47 -11.83 19.56
CA ALA A 13 -11.61 -11.15 20.14
C ALA A 13 -11.33 -9.65 20.26
N ARG A 14 -12.36 -8.84 20.04
CA ARG A 14 -12.29 -7.39 20.16
C ARG A 14 -13.44 -6.87 21.01
N PHE A 15 -13.08 -6.20 22.08
CA PHE A 15 -13.99 -5.59 23.03
C PHE A 15 -13.83 -4.08 23.05
N TYR A 16 -14.93 -3.36 23.06
CA TYR A 16 -14.96 -1.91 23.24
C TYR A 16 -15.66 -1.56 24.57
N PRO A 17 -14.99 -0.86 25.50
CA PRO A 17 -15.62 -0.46 26.74
C PRO A 17 -16.87 0.42 26.51
N PRO A 18 -17.89 0.42 27.43
CA PRO A 18 -17.89 -0.35 28.68
C PRO A 18 -18.29 -1.83 28.48
N ASP A 19 -19.18 -2.21 27.50
CA ASP A 19 -19.76 -3.58 27.48
C ASP A 19 -20.00 -4.08 26.06
N ARG A 20 -19.24 -3.65 25.06
CA ARG A 20 -19.48 -4.05 23.66
C ARG A 20 -18.44 -5.02 23.15
N THR A 21 -18.78 -6.32 23.12
CA THR A 21 -18.02 -7.32 22.35
C THR A 21 -18.42 -7.23 20.87
N VAL A 22 -17.43 -7.06 20.00
CA VAL A 22 -17.64 -6.91 18.56
C VAL A 22 -17.12 -8.12 17.77
N LEU A 23 -16.04 -8.72 18.25
CA LEU A 23 -15.51 -9.97 17.71
C LEU A 23 -15.27 -10.91 18.88
N GLU A 24 -15.60 -12.19 18.70
CA GLU A 24 -15.42 -13.21 19.73
C GLU A 24 -14.97 -14.52 19.10
N ASN A 25 -13.85 -15.05 19.61
CA ASN A 25 -13.30 -16.36 19.24
C ASN A 25 -13.16 -16.58 17.73
N ILE A 26 -12.69 -15.58 16.97
CA ILE A 26 -12.50 -15.67 15.53
C ILE A 26 -11.19 -16.40 15.24
N SER A 27 -11.27 -17.54 14.56
CA SER A 27 -10.11 -18.29 14.09
C SER A 27 -10.23 -18.52 12.60
N LEU A 28 -9.36 -17.86 11.83
CA LEU A 28 -9.38 -17.84 10.38
C LEU A 28 -7.94 -17.89 9.84
N SER A 29 -7.76 -18.58 8.73
CA SER A 29 -6.49 -18.59 8.01
C SER A 29 -6.74 -18.32 6.53
N PHE A 30 -5.89 -17.50 5.92
CA PHE A 30 -6.06 -17.01 4.57
C PHE A 30 -4.97 -17.57 3.66
N TYR A 31 -5.39 -18.17 2.56
CA TYR A 31 -4.48 -18.67 1.51
C TYR A 31 -4.09 -17.57 0.52
N PRO A 32 -2.90 -17.67 -0.09
CA PRO A 32 -2.51 -16.80 -1.20
C PRO A 32 -3.55 -16.84 -2.33
N GLY A 33 -3.85 -15.67 -2.90
CA GLY A 33 -4.76 -15.53 -4.03
C GLY A 33 -6.25 -15.73 -3.72
N ALA A 34 -6.63 -16.05 -2.49
CA ALA A 34 -8.02 -16.22 -2.11
C ALA A 34 -8.79 -14.89 -2.14
N LYS A 35 -9.95 -14.86 -2.80
CA LYS A 35 -10.90 -13.74 -2.76
C LYS A 35 -11.97 -14.05 -1.72
N ILE A 36 -12.00 -13.28 -0.64
CA ILE A 36 -12.84 -13.57 0.52
C ILE A 36 -13.81 -12.43 0.77
N GLY A 37 -15.12 -12.75 0.81
CA GLY A 37 -16.16 -11.80 1.19
C GLY A 37 -16.49 -11.93 2.67
N VAL A 38 -16.48 -10.79 3.40
CA VAL A 38 -16.93 -10.70 4.79
C VAL A 38 -18.31 -10.10 4.82
N LEU A 39 -19.32 -10.91 5.18
CA LEU A 39 -20.73 -10.52 5.20
C LEU A 39 -21.26 -10.39 6.64
N GLY A 40 -22.23 -9.54 6.83
CA GLY A 40 -22.90 -9.31 8.12
C GLY A 40 -23.62 -7.99 8.17
N SER A 41 -24.51 -7.83 9.18
CA SER A 41 -25.24 -6.58 9.44
C SER A 41 -24.31 -5.43 9.83
N ASN A 42 -24.84 -4.21 9.83
CA ASN A 42 -24.10 -3.05 10.34
C ASN A 42 -23.80 -3.23 11.82
N GLY A 43 -22.55 -2.95 12.22
CA GLY A 43 -22.09 -3.13 13.59
C GLY A 43 -21.62 -4.55 13.95
N SER A 44 -21.64 -5.51 13.01
CA SER A 44 -21.20 -6.90 13.26
C SER A 44 -19.66 -7.09 13.33
N GLY A 45 -18.87 -6.01 13.31
CA GLY A 45 -17.41 -6.10 13.50
C GLY A 45 -16.58 -6.23 12.22
N LYS A 46 -17.18 -6.22 11.01
CA LYS A 46 -16.44 -6.35 9.74
C LYS A 46 -15.28 -5.36 9.62
N SER A 47 -15.56 -4.08 9.88
CA SER A 47 -14.53 -3.02 9.80
C SER A 47 -13.48 -3.15 10.90
N SER A 48 -13.86 -3.65 12.09
CA SER A 48 -12.90 -3.91 13.17
C SER A 48 -11.96 -5.05 12.79
N LEU A 49 -12.49 -6.14 12.24
CA LEU A 49 -11.66 -7.25 11.75
C LEU A 49 -10.65 -6.77 10.68
N LEU A 50 -11.11 -6.01 9.68
CA LEU A 50 -10.24 -5.49 8.62
C LEU A 50 -9.18 -4.52 9.16
N LYS A 51 -9.52 -3.67 10.14
CA LYS A 51 -8.55 -2.78 10.79
C LYS A 51 -7.49 -3.53 11.59
N ILE A 52 -7.89 -4.59 12.30
CA ILE A 52 -6.95 -5.46 13.01
C ILE A 52 -6.02 -6.15 12.00
N MET A 53 -6.57 -6.70 10.91
CA MET A 53 -5.78 -7.35 9.88
C MET A 53 -4.80 -6.38 9.18
N ALA A 54 -5.17 -5.12 9.09
CA ALA A 54 -4.32 -4.05 8.54
C ALA A 54 -3.31 -3.49 9.55
N GLY A 55 -3.31 -3.95 10.81
CA GLY A 55 -2.44 -3.43 11.86
C GLY A 55 -2.80 -2.02 12.36
N LEU A 56 -4.04 -1.57 12.10
CA LEU A 56 -4.55 -0.25 12.52
C LEU A 56 -5.30 -0.28 13.86
N ASP A 57 -5.60 -1.45 14.38
CA ASP A 57 -6.24 -1.67 15.67
C ASP A 57 -5.50 -2.81 16.41
N ASP A 58 -4.82 -2.49 17.48
CA ASP A 58 -4.06 -3.40 18.33
C ASP A 58 -4.79 -3.77 19.64
N GLY A 59 -5.97 -3.21 19.86
CA GLY A 59 -6.75 -3.39 21.08
C GLY A 59 -7.54 -4.72 21.14
N PHE A 60 -7.03 -5.79 20.56
CA PHE A 60 -7.65 -7.10 20.52
C PHE A 60 -6.95 -8.11 21.47
N THR A 61 -7.60 -9.25 21.72
CA THR A 61 -7.01 -10.42 22.38
C THR A 61 -6.97 -11.59 21.40
N GLY A 62 -6.11 -12.59 21.67
CA GLY A 62 -5.82 -13.66 20.71
C GLY A 62 -4.67 -13.29 19.80
N GLU A 63 -4.60 -13.89 18.63
CA GLU A 63 -3.53 -13.67 17.66
C GLU A 63 -4.10 -13.18 16.32
N ALA A 64 -3.41 -12.22 15.73
CA ALA A 64 -3.63 -11.75 14.37
C ALA A 64 -2.25 -11.51 13.73
N ARG A 65 -1.86 -12.36 12.80
CA ARG A 65 -0.48 -12.42 12.31
C ARG A 65 -0.43 -12.49 10.79
N LEU A 66 0.27 -11.52 10.21
CA LEU A 66 0.71 -11.54 8.82
C LEU A 66 1.98 -12.40 8.71
N THR A 67 2.05 -13.27 7.72
CA THR A 67 3.26 -14.07 7.47
C THR A 67 4.42 -13.17 7.00
N PRO A 68 5.64 -13.35 7.52
CA PRO A 68 6.79 -12.55 7.11
C PRO A 68 7.00 -12.59 5.58
N GLY A 69 7.36 -11.44 5.01
CA GLY A 69 7.55 -11.28 3.57
C GLY A 69 6.30 -10.84 2.81
N PHE A 70 5.13 -10.79 3.45
CA PHE A 70 3.92 -10.20 2.90
C PHE A 70 3.68 -8.80 3.47
N SER A 71 2.94 -7.99 2.72
CA SER A 71 2.45 -6.69 3.14
C SER A 71 0.92 -6.65 3.06
N VAL A 72 0.32 -5.71 3.75
CA VAL A 72 -1.13 -5.55 3.75
C VAL A 72 -1.48 -4.10 3.45
N GLY A 73 -2.48 -3.91 2.60
CA GLY A 73 -3.03 -2.58 2.31
C GLY A 73 -4.52 -2.55 2.63
N LEU A 74 -5.00 -1.44 3.17
CA LEU A 74 -6.40 -1.22 3.49
C LEU A 74 -6.94 -0.04 2.70
N LEU A 75 -8.02 -0.26 1.95
CA LEU A 75 -8.83 0.83 1.41
C LEU A 75 -9.95 1.15 2.41
N GLU A 76 -9.85 2.29 3.05
CA GLU A 76 -10.90 2.75 3.96
C GLU A 76 -12.18 3.14 3.19
N GLN A 77 -13.32 3.08 3.87
CA GLN A 77 -14.60 3.47 3.31
C GLN A 77 -14.63 4.97 2.96
N GLU A 78 -13.98 5.80 3.77
CA GLU A 78 -13.74 7.22 3.54
C GLU A 78 -12.22 7.47 3.56
N PRO A 79 -11.54 7.26 2.42
CA PRO A 79 -10.10 7.37 2.37
C PRO A 79 -9.64 8.81 2.55
N LYS A 80 -8.58 8.98 3.31
CA LYS A 80 -7.93 10.27 3.50
C LYS A 80 -6.89 10.48 2.40
N LEU A 81 -7.05 11.58 1.68
CA LEU A 81 -6.07 12.12 0.75
C LEU A 81 -5.40 13.35 1.40
N ASP A 82 -4.17 13.60 1.04
CA ASP A 82 -3.44 14.80 1.50
C ASP A 82 -4.04 16.03 0.83
N PRO A 83 -4.68 16.94 1.58
CA PRO A 83 -5.32 18.13 1.02
C PRO A 83 -4.34 19.17 0.45
N ALA A 84 -3.05 19.07 0.78
CA ALA A 84 -2.00 19.93 0.26
C ALA A 84 -1.49 19.49 -1.11
N LYS A 85 -1.96 18.34 -1.61
CA LYS A 85 -1.52 17.71 -2.86
C LYS A 85 -2.65 17.56 -3.84
N ASN A 86 -2.35 17.63 -5.13
CA ASN A 86 -3.30 17.33 -6.20
C ASN A 86 -3.53 15.81 -6.35
N VAL A 87 -4.36 15.40 -7.32
CA VAL A 87 -4.70 13.99 -7.56
C VAL A 87 -3.46 13.16 -7.89
N LEU A 88 -2.62 13.62 -8.84
CA LEU A 88 -1.42 12.91 -9.24
C LEU A 88 -0.44 12.73 -8.08
N GLU A 89 -0.19 13.79 -7.33
CA GLU A 89 0.70 13.75 -6.18
C GLU A 89 0.24 12.77 -5.09
N ASN A 90 -1.08 12.70 -4.83
CA ASN A 90 -1.65 11.71 -3.92
C ASN A 90 -1.49 10.27 -4.44
N VAL A 91 -1.65 10.04 -5.75
CA VAL A 91 -1.43 8.73 -6.36
C VAL A 91 0.05 8.33 -6.28
N MET A 92 0.96 9.28 -6.54
CA MET A 92 2.42 9.08 -6.52
C MET A 92 2.96 8.70 -5.13
N GLU A 93 2.22 8.97 -4.05
CA GLU A 93 2.59 8.44 -2.73
C GLU A 93 2.61 6.91 -2.68
N GLY A 94 1.75 6.25 -3.44
CA GLY A 94 1.73 4.77 -3.52
C GLY A 94 2.99 4.17 -4.13
N VAL A 95 3.74 4.95 -4.89
CA VAL A 95 4.97 4.54 -5.58
C VAL A 95 6.22 5.27 -5.06
N ALA A 96 6.12 5.90 -3.89
CA ALA A 96 7.21 6.66 -3.30
C ALA A 96 8.54 5.86 -3.23
N PRO A 97 8.59 4.58 -2.81
CA PRO A 97 9.82 3.81 -2.79
C PRO A 97 10.48 3.66 -4.17
N ILE A 98 9.67 3.52 -5.22
CA ILE A 98 10.17 3.38 -6.61
C ILE A 98 10.69 4.73 -7.10
N ARG A 99 9.96 5.82 -6.84
CA ARG A 99 10.38 7.18 -7.18
C ARG A 99 11.69 7.54 -6.48
N ASP A 100 11.81 7.22 -5.19
CA ASP A 100 13.00 7.50 -4.40
C ASP A 100 14.22 6.72 -4.92
N LEU A 101 14.01 5.47 -5.39
CA LEU A 101 15.03 4.67 -6.05
C LEU A 101 15.53 5.31 -7.36
N LEU A 102 14.62 5.84 -8.19
CA LEU A 102 14.97 6.56 -9.41
C LEU A 102 15.72 7.85 -9.11
N ALA A 103 15.28 8.60 -8.11
CA ALA A 103 15.97 9.82 -7.68
C ALA A 103 17.38 9.54 -7.13
N GLU A 104 17.59 8.41 -6.47
CA GLU A 104 18.91 7.98 -6.03
C GLU A 104 19.81 7.64 -7.23
N TYR A 105 19.26 6.95 -8.23
CA TYR A 105 19.98 6.65 -9.47
C TYR A 105 20.41 7.91 -10.22
N GLU A 106 19.52 8.91 -10.32
CA GLU A 106 19.86 10.20 -10.93
C GLU A 106 21.00 10.91 -10.20
N LYS A 107 20.97 10.90 -8.86
CA LYS A 107 22.07 11.48 -8.05
C LYS A 107 23.39 10.78 -8.31
N VAL A 108 23.42 9.45 -8.34
CA VAL A 108 24.65 8.70 -8.64
C VAL A 108 25.12 8.95 -10.06
N THR A 109 24.20 9.06 -11.02
CA THR A 109 24.55 9.39 -12.40
C THR A 109 25.17 10.81 -12.52
N ALA A 110 24.69 11.76 -11.73
CA ALA A 110 25.26 13.12 -11.71
C ALA A 110 26.71 13.14 -11.18
N MET A 111 27.08 12.19 -10.31
CA MET A 111 28.48 12.11 -9.77
C MET A 111 29.54 11.82 -10.83
N TRP A 112 29.17 11.29 -12.00
CA TRP A 112 30.10 11.10 -13.12
C TRP A 112 30.71 12.41 -13.63
N GLY A 113 30.04 13.54 -13.41
CA GLY A 113 30.50 14.87 -13.78
C GLY A 113 31.36 15.58 -12.74
N GLU A 114 31.57 14.98 -11.58
CA GLU A 114 32.36 15.58 -10.50
C GLU A 114 33.88 15.40 -10.76
N PRO A 115 34.70 16.46 -10.56
CA PRO A 115 36.13 16.41 -10.86
C PRO A 115 36.94 15.36 -10.05
N ASP A 116 36.43 15.05 -8.83
CA ASP A 116 37.07 14.13 -7.89
C ASP A 116 36.32 12.80 -7.77
N ALA A 117 35.49 12.45 -8.76
CA ALA A 117 34.70 11.23 -8.76
C ALA A 117 35.56 9.96 -8.72
N ASP A 118 35.26 9.07 -7.78
CA ASP A 118 35.80 7.71 -7.76
C ASP A 118 34.99 6.85 -8.73
N PHE A 119 35.43 6.76 -9.98
CA PHE A 119 34.70 6.08 -11.06
C PHE A 119 34.38 4.62 -10.76
N ASP A 120 35.22 3.91 -10.03
CA ASP A 120 34.99 2.51 -9.66
C ASP A 120 33.81 2.41 -8.68
N LYS A 121 33.75 3.29 -7.69
CA LYS A 121 32.65 3.33 -6.72
C LYS A 121 31.36 3.78 -7.35
N VAL A 122 31.39 4.83 -8.16
CA VAL A 122 30.21 5.35 -8.86
C VAL A 122 29.65 4.28 -9.78
N GLY A 123 30.49 3.58 -10.56
CA GLY A 123 30.08 2.49 -11.43
C GLY A 123 29.47 1.32 -10.67
N ALA A 124 30.04 0.91 -9.53
CA ALA A 124 29.48 -0.15 -8.70
C ALA A 124 28.12 0.23 -8.11
N LEU A 125 27.95 1.46 -7.60
CA LEU A 125 26.67 1.95 -7.09
C LEU A 125 25.61 2.04 -8.18
N GLN A 126 25.97 2.57 -9.35
CA GLN A 126 25.06 2.65 -10.49
C GLN A 126 24.56 1.27 -10.91
N ALA A 127 25.47 0.29 -11.08
CA ALA A 127 25.10 -1.08 -11.44
C ALA A 127 24.16 -1.73 -10.40
N GLN A 128 24.40 -1.47 -9.11
CA GLN A 128 23.54 -1.96 -8.05
C GLN A 128 22.13 -1.35 -8.12
N LEU A 129 22.03 -0.04 -8.36
CA LEU A 129 20.74 0.66 -8.50
C LEU A 129 20.00 0.21 -9.75
N GLU A 130 20.68 0.07 -10.90
CA GLU A 130 20.10 -0.46 -12.14
C GLU A 130 19.51 -1.85 -11.94
N SER A 131 20.20 -2.72 -11.22
CA SER A 131 19.68 -4.06 -10.90
C SER A 131 18.38 -3.98 -10.09
N LYS A 132 18.32 -3.09 -9.10
CA LYS A 132 17.09 -2.88 -8.30
C LYS A 132 15.96 -2.29 -9.14
N ILE A 133 16.25 -1.27 -9.96
CA ILE A 133 15.31 -0.60 -10.85
C ILE A 133 14.71 -1.60 -11.84
N ASN A 134 15.55 -2.43 -12.45
CA ASN A 134 15.10 -3.47 -13.39
C ASN A 134 14.26 -4.54 -12.70
N ALA A 135 14.58 -4.92 -11.47
CA ALA A 135 13.83 -5.92 -10.71
C ALA A 135 12.37 -5.49 -10.42
N VAL A 136 12.11 -4.18 -10.29
CA VAL A 136 10.77 -3.63 -10.03
C VAL A 136 10.14 -2.93 -11.24
N ASP A 137 10.80 -2.97 -12.39
CA ASP A 137 10.39 -2.26 -13.62
C ASP A 137 10.13 -0.75 -13.41
N ALA A 138 11.04 -0.11 -12.66
CA ALA A 138 10.87 1.29 -12.29
C ALA A 138 10.96 2.26 -13.46
N TRP A 139 11.62 1.87 -14.56
CA TRP A 139 11.71 2.71 -15.78
C TRP A 139 10.35 3.01 -16.39
N SER A 140 9.38 2.12 -16.20
CA SER A 140 8.02 2.27 -16.70
C SER A 140 7.07 2.97 -15.71
N LEU A 141 7.60 3.57 -14.62
CA LEU A 141 6.79 4.10 -13.51
C LEU A 141 5.71 5.06 -13.96
N GLU A 142 6.08 6.12 -14.69
CA GLU A 142 5.14 7.17 -15.12
C GLU A 142 4.03 6.57 -15.98
N ARG A 143 4.40 5.74 -16.95
CA ARG A 143 3.45 5.06 -17.83
C ARG A 143 2.49 4.15 -17.05
N ASN A 144 3.01 3.40 -16.06
CA ASN A 144 2.21 2.52 -15.23
C ASN A 144 1.21 3.30 -14.37
N VAL A 145 1.63 4.46 -13.85
CA VAL A 145 0.76 5.38 -13.10
C VAL A 145 -0.36 5.92 -14.00
N GLU A 146 -0.03 6.40 -15.21
CA GLU A 146 -1.02 6.90 -16.17
C GLU A 146 -2.05 5.83 -16.54
N ILE A 147 -1.59 4.61 -16.87
CA ILE A 147 -2.47 3.47 -17.20
C ILE A 147 -3.39 3.14 -16.02
N ALA A 148 -2.87 3.11 -14.80
CA ALA A 148 -3.68 2.80 -13.61
C ALA A 148 -4.73 3.89 -13.33
N MET A 149 -4.35 5.16 -13.47
CA MET A 149 -5.25 6.30 -13.29
C MET A 149 -6.37 6.31 -14.35
N ASP A 150 -6.04 6.04 -15.61
CA ASP A 150 -7.02 5.94 -16.70
C ASP A 150 -7.97 4.75 -16.49
N ALA A 151 -7.45 3.57 -16.19
CA ALA A 151 -8.24 2.35 -15.96
C ALA A 151 -9.25 2.53 -14.81
N LEU A 152 -8.87 3.27 -13.76
CA LEU A 152 -9.74 3.58 -12.64
C LEU A 152 -10.59 4.85 -12.84
N ARG A 153 -10.46 5.50 -14.00
CA ARG A 153 -11.14 6.77 -14.29
C ARG A 153 -10.94 7.79 -13.17
N CYS A 154 -9.70 7.97 -12.76
CA CYS A 154 -9.34 8.99 -11.79
C CYS A 154 -9.65 10.40 -12.35
N PRO A 155 -9.91 11.40 -11.48
CA PRO A 155 -10.02 12.79 -11.90
C PRO A 155 -8.72 13.29 -12.55
N PRO A 156 -8.75 14.40 -13.30
CA PRO A 156 -7.55 14.99 -13.89
C PRO A 156 -6.44 15.21 -12.87
N ASN A 157 -5.19 15.06 -13.30
CA ASN A 157 -3.99 15.07 -12.46
C ASN A 157 -3.91 16.27 -11.52
N GLU A 158 -4.21 17.48 -12.03
CA GLU A 158 -4.12 18.74 -11.30
C GLU A 158 -5.35 19.06 -10.43
N SER A 159 -6.32 18.17 -10.36
CA SER A 159 -7.54 18.41 -9.59
C SER A 159 -7.24 18.52 -8.09
N ASP A 160 -7.89 19.50 -7.46
CA ASP A 160 -7.85 19.71 -6.02
C ASP A 160 -8.66 18.60 -5.32
N VAL A 161 -8.00 17.79 -4.51
CA VAL A 161 -8.62 16.63 -3.84
C VAL A 161 -9.69 17.01 -2.83
N THR A 162 -9.69 18.26 -2.35
CA THR A 162 -10.70 18.75 -1.39
C THR A 162 -12.07 18.94 -2.06
N LYS A 163 -12.09 19.13 -3.38
CA LYS A 163 -13.30 19.36 -4.19
C LYS A 163 -13.87 18.08 -4.79
N LEU A 164 -13.19 16.96 -4.64
CA LEU A 164 -13.62 15.69 -5.20
C LEU A 164 -14.85 15.13 -4.48
N SER A 165 -15.73 14.49 -5.23
CA SER A 165 -16.81 13.67 -4.69
C SER A 165 -16.25 12.46 -3.91
N GLY A 166 -17.07 11.87 -3.04
CA GLY A 166 -16.64 10.68 -2.30
C GLY A 166 -16.23 9.50 -3.18
N GLY A 167 -16.90 9.35 -4.35
CA GLY A 167 -16.55 8.32 -5.34
C GLY A 167 -15.20 8.58 -6.00
N GLU A 168 -14.89 9.82 -6.34
CA GLU A 168 -13.60 10.22 -6.92
C GLU A 168 -12.47 10.02 -5.93
N ARG A 169 -12.64 10.46 -4.67
CA ARG A 169 -11.65 10.20 -3.60
C ARG A 169 -11.34 8.72 -3.44
N ARG A 170 -12.37 7.85 -3.49
CA ARG A 170 -12.17 6.39 -3.42
C ARG A 170 -11.37 5.85 -4.60
N ARG A 171 -11.62 6.35 -5.83
CA ARG A 171 -10.87 5.91 -7.02
C ARG A 171 -9.40 6.31 -6.92
N VAL A 172 -9.10 7.54 -6.50
CA VAL A 172 -7.72 8.02 -6.28
C VAL A 172 -7.03 7.19 -5.21
N ALA A 173 -7.67 6.95 -4.07
CA ALA A 173 -7.11 6.13 -3.00
C ALA A 173 -6.93 4.66 -3.41
N LEU A 174 -7.85 4.10 -4.20
CA LEU A 174 -7.71 2.76 -4.75
C LEU A 174 -6.53 2.68 -5.73
N CYS A 175 -6.37 3.69 -6.59
CA CYS A 175 -5.24 3.78 -7.51
C CYS A 175 -3.91 3.79 -6.75
N ARG A 176 -3.79 4.65 -5.75
CA ARG A 176 -2.63 4.71 -4.84
C ARG A 176 -2.34 3.35 -4.20
N LEU A 177 -3.37 2.68 -3.67
CA LEU A 177 -3.24 1.39 -3.02
C LEU A 177 -2.78 0.29 -3.98
N LEU A 178 -3.37 0.19 -5.17
CA LEU A 178 -3.00 -0.81 -6.16
C LEU A 178 -1.57 -0.62 -6.68
N LEU A 179 -1.15 0.61 -6.88
CA LEU A 179 0.21 0.95 -7.30
C LEU A 179 1.25 0.62 -6.23
N SER A 180 0.89 0.68 -4.94
CA SER A 180 1.80 0.29 -3.84
C SER A 180 2.02 -1.24 -3.77
N ARG A 181 1.23 -2.04 -4.48
CA ARG A 181 1.35 -3.51 -4.56
C ARG A 181 1.49 -4.18 -3.19
N PRO A 182 0.56 -3.94 -2.26
CA PRO A 182 0.62 -4.53 -0.94
C PRO A 182 0.48 -6.06 -0.98
#